data_6477a76771d78dd25633a54c1d0d6927
#
_entry.id   6477a76771d78dd25633a54c1d0d6927
#
_cell.length_a   1.000
_cell.length_b   1.000
_cell.length_c   1.000
_cell.angle_alpha   90.00
_cell.angle_beta   90.00
_cell.angle_gamma   90.00
#
_symmetry.space_group_name_H-M   'P 1'
#
loop_
_entity.id
_entity.type
_entity.pdbx_description
1 polymer ?
#
loop_
_entity_poly.entity_id
_entity_poly.type
_entity_poly.pdbx_seq_one_letter_code
_entity_poly.pdbx_strand_id
1 'polypeptide(L)'
;MREENRSRRQTEIEAAAYAVLEENGYAGTSMLAIAKRARASNETLYNWYGDKQGLFRALVERNAEEVKRHLEEELQTDHGALSILATLGPKLLVLLTGDRAVALNRAAAADSSGELGETLSKAGREAVFPLLEAVFLRARSEGELAFEETGETVALFLDLLIGDQQIRRVIGRLPAPTMGACEARALRAVERLRRLLNG
;
A
#
# COMPACT_ATOMS: atom_id res chain seq x y z
N MET A 1 -9.99 24.06 -11.24
CA MET A 1 -8.77 24.74 -11.81
C MET A 1 -7.62 24.90 -10.81
N ARG A 2 -7.76 25.54 -9.63
CA ARG A 2 -6.64 25.63 -8.65
C ARG A 2 -6.32 24.27 -8.01
N GLU A 3 -7.31 23.49 -7.68
CA GLU A 3 -7.18 22.18 -7.04
C GLU A 3 -6.59 21.12 -7.98
N GLU A 4 -7.05 21.08 -9.23
CA GLU A 4 -6.50 20.19 -10.27
C GLU A 4 -5.01 20.48 -10.55
N ASN A 5 -4.65 21.77 -10.62
CA ASN A 5 -3.25 22.18 -10.78
C ASN A 5 -2.38 21.78 -9.57
N ARG A 6 -2.93 21.84 -8.36
CA ARG A 6 -2.26 21.39 -7.14
C ARG A 6 -2.06 19.89 -7.15
N SER A 7 -3.11 19.11 -7.46
CA SER A 7 -3.05 17.65 -7.52
C SER A 7 -2.04 17.16 -8.58
N ARG A 8 -2.07 17.77 -9.78
CA ARG A 8 -1.08 17.46 -10.82
C ARG A 8 0.35 17.75 -10.32
N ARG A 9 0.54 18.90 -9.67
CA ARG A 9 1.86 19.30 -9.15
C ARG A 9 2.34 18.37 -8.04
N GLN A 10 1.47 17.90 -7.17
CA GLN A 10 1.79 16.87 -6.18
C GLN A 10 2.27 15.58 -6.86
N THR A 11 1.53 15.10 -7.85
CA THR A 11 1.92 13.91 -8.63
C THR A 11 3.30 14.04 -9.26
N GLU A 12 3.64 15.20 -9.82
CA GLU A 12 4.96 15.47 -10.41
C GLU A 12 6.08 15.44 -9.35
N ILE A 13 5.84 16.04 -8.19
CA ILE A 13 6.81 16.05 -7.07
C ILE A 13 6.99 14.63 -6.51
N GLU A 14 5.91 13.89 -6.31
CA GLU A 14 5.95 12.52 -5.81
C GLU A 14 6.69 11.59 -6.79
N ALA A 15 6.43 11.71 -8.08
CA ALA A 15 7.18 10.96 -9.10
C ALA A 15 8.69 11.29 -9.08
N ALA A 16 9.05 12.55 -8.92
CA ALA A 16 10.43 12.97 -8.75
C ALA A 16 11.05 12.41 -7.46
N ALA A 17 10.29 12.39 -6.36
CA ALA A 17 10.73 11.83 -5.09
C ALA A 17 11.02 10.33 -5.19
N TYR A 18 10.13 9.54 -5.80
CA TYR A 18 10.38 8.11 -6.06
C TYR A 18 11.62 7.88 -6.91
N ALA A 19 11.81 8.64 -7.97
CA ALA A 19 12.98 8.52 -8.83
C ALA A 19 14.30 8.86 -8.09
N VAL A 20 14.30 9.90 -7.24
CA VAL A 20 15.47 10.25 -6.42
C VAL A 20 15.74 9.19 -5.35
N LEU A 21 14.69 8.64 -4.72
CA LEU A 21 14.80 7.54 -3.76
C LEU A 21 15.39 6.27 -4.40
N GLU A 22 14.96 5.94 -5.60
CA GLU A 22 15.46 4.76 -6.33
C GLU A 22 16.94 4.90 -6.70
N GLU A 23 17.35 6.09 -7.16
CA GLU A 23 18.73 6.37 -7.59
C GLU A 23 19.72 6.47 -6.41
N ASN A 24 19.30 7.09 -5.30
CA ASN A 24 20.24 7.50 -4.23
C ASN A 24 19.96 6.84 -2.87
N GLY A 25 18.89 6.07 -2.75
CA GLY A 25 18.37 5.61 -1.45
C GLY A 25 17.86 6.76 -0.57
N TYR A 26 17.30 6.44 0.59
CA TYR A 26 16.76 7.48 1.47
C TYR A 26 17.86 8.39 2.02
N ALA A 27 18.99 7.85 2.45
CA ALA A 27 20.11 8.65 3.00
C ALA A 27 20.64 9.69 2.00
N GLY A 28 20.77 9.31 0.73
CA GLY A 28 21.24 10.20 -0.34
C GLY A 28 20.16 11.13 -0.92
N THR A 29 18.92 10.99 -0.51
CA THR A 29 17.80 11.83 -0.95
C THR A 29 17.76 13.13 -0.16
N SER A 30 17.57 14.27 -0.86
CA SER A 30 17.35 15.58 -0.25
C SER A 30 16.16 16.31 -0.87
N MET A 31 15.50 17.19 -0.10
CA MET A 31 14.41 18.03 -0.58
C MET A 31 14.84 18.87 -1.78
N LEU A 32 16.08 19.37 -1.77
CA LEU A 32 16.63 20.15 -2.88
C LEU A 32 16.81 19.33 -4.18
N ALA A 33 17.25 18.06 -4.06
CA ALA A 33 17.39 17.19 -5.22
C ALA A 33 16.03 16.88 -5.86
N ILE A 34 15.03 16.63 -5.01
CA ILE A 34 13.64 16.39 -5.45
C ILE A 34 13.06 17.66 -6.09
N ALA A 35 13.24 18.83 -5.47
CA ALA A 35 12.77 20.10 -6.01
C ALA A 35 13.35 20.37 -7.42
N LYS A 36 14.66 20.19 -7.58
CA LYS A 36 15.34 20.34 -8.89
C LYS A 36 14.76 19.39 -9.94
N ARG A 37 14.59 18.11 -9.60
CA ARG A 37 14.04 17.09 -10.51
C ARG A 37 12.59 17.37 -10.88
N ALA A 38 11.77 17.81 -9.92
CA ALA A 38 10.37 18.17 -10.13
C ALA A 38 10.20 19.55 -10.78
N ARG A 39 11.28 20.31 -11.02
CA ARG A 39 11.23 21.72 -11.43
C ARG A 39 10.33 22.55 -10.51
N ALA A 40 10.38 22.29 -9.20
CA ALA A 40 9.66 22.99 -8.16
C ALA A 40 10.60 23.90 -7.37
N SER A 41 10.07 24.90 -6.65
CA SER A 41 10.87 25.61 -5.67
C SER A 41 11.07 24.76 -4.42
N ASN A 42 12.20 24.91 -3.77
CA ASN A 42 12.46 24.25 -2.48
C ASN A 42 11.45 24.69 -1.42
N GLU A 43 11.06 25.96 -1.44
CA GLU A 43 10.02 26.53 -0.60
C GLU A 43 8.65 25.81 -0.76
N THR A 44 8.27 25.47 -2.00
CA THR A 44 7.04 24.70 -2.26
C THR A 44 7.07 23.36 -1.57
N LEU A 45 8.20 22.63 -1.64
CA LEU A 45 8.33 21.33 -1.00
C LEU A 45 8.25 21.45 0.54
N TYR A 46 8.97 22.40 1.12
CA TYR A 46 8.92 22.61 2.57
C TYR A 46 7.52 23.05 3.05
N ASN A 47 6.84 23.92 2.29
CA ASN A 47 5.48 24.35 2.62
C ASN A 47 4.45 23.23 2.53
N TRP A 48 4.65 22.24 1.64
CA TRP A 48 3.68 21.14 1.44
C TRP A 48 3.95 19.93 2.32
N TYR A 49 5.20 19.63 2.57
CA TYR A 49 5.61 18.39 3.23
C TYR A 49 6.35 18.60 4.55
N GLY A 50 6.75 19.83 4.87
CA GLY A 50 7.54 20.18 6.04
C GLY A 50 9.01 19.80 5.87
N ASP A 51 9.31 18.52 5.80
CA ASP A 51 10.67 17.99 5.69
C ASP A 51 10.70 16.68 4.87
N LYS A 52 11.85 16.03 4.86
CA LYS A 52 12.03 14.75 4.14
C LYS A 52 11.19 13.61 4.72
N GLN A 53 10.99 13.57 6.04
CA GLN A 53 10.13 12.58 6.69
C GLN A 53 8.66 12.84 6.38
N GLY A 54 8.21 14.10 6.41
CA GLY A 54 6.86 14.48 6.00
C GLY A 54 6.56 14.15 4.54
N LEU A 55 7.55 14.34 3.65
CA LEU A 55 7.42 13.87 2.26
C LEU A 55 7.32 12.34 2.19
N PHE A 56 8.17 11.60 2.92
CA PHE A 56 8.09 10.14 2.97
C PHE A 56 6.71 9.66 3.44
N ARG A 57 6.18 10.27 4.51
CA ARG A 57 4.83 9.99 5.00
C ARG A 57 3.77 10.23 3.91
N ALA A 58 3.82 11.37 3.23
CA ALA A 58 2.89 11.68 2.15
C ALA A 58 2.96 10.65 1.01
N LEU A 59 4.15 10.14 0.67
CA LEU A 59 4.32 9.07 -0.32
C LEU A 59 3.65 7.76 0.14
N VAL A 60 3.78 7.40 1.42
CA VAL A 60 3.14 6.20 2.00
C VAL A 60 1.62 6.35 1.97
N GLU A 61 1.09 7.48 2.46
CA GLU A 61 -0.35 7.78 2.47
C GLU A 61 -0.94 7.71 1.06
N ARG A 62 -0.30 8.37 0.12
CA ARG A 62 -0.74 8.37 -1.29
C ARG A 62 -0.70 6.99 -1.91
N ASN A 63 0.30 6.17 -1.57
CA ASN A 63 0.40 4.80 -2.08
C ASN A 63 -0.75 3.93 -1.55
N ALA A 64 -1.24 4.15 -0.33
CA ALA A 64 -2.35 3.41 0.27
C ALA A 64 -3.74 3.93 -0.15
N GLU A 65 -3.83 5.17 -0.63
CA GLU A 65 -5.09 5.89 -0.85
C GLU A 65 -6.05 5.17 -1.81
N GLU A 66 -5.53 4.58 -2.89
CA GLU A 66 -6.36 3.87 -3.87
C GLU A 66 -7.04 2.63 -3.25
N VAL A 67 -6.31 1.88 -2.42
CA VAL A 67 -6.84 0.71 -1.73
C VAL A 67 -7.86 1.12 -0.66
N LYS A 68 -7.57 2.17 0.11
CA LYS A 68 -8.51 2.70 1.11
C LYS A 68 -9.82 3.11 0.47
N ARG A 69 -9.76 3.95 -0.55
CA ARG A 69 -10.95 4.42 -1.27
C ARG A 69 -11.76 3.25 -1.86
N HIS A 70 -11.09 2.27 -2.45
CA HIS A 70 -11.78 1.10 -2.97
C HIS A 70 -12.49 0.30 -1.87
N LEU A 71 -11.85 0.09 -0.72
CA LEU A 71 -12.48 -0.58 0.42
C LEU A 71 -13.66 0.21 0.97
N GLU A 72 -13.51 1.53 1.11
CA GLU A 72 -14.59 2.41 1.57
C GLU A 72 -15.79 2.38 0.63
N GLU A 73 -15.55 2.41 -0.70
CA GLU A 73 -16.58 2.30 -1.72
C GLU A 73 -17.27 0.93 -1.68
N GLU A 74 -16.53 -0.17 -1.62
CA GLU A 74 -17.07 -1.54 -1.59
C GLU A 74 -17.89 -1.83 -0.31
N LEU A 75 -17.47 -1.29 0.82
CA LEU A 75 -18.21 -1.41 2.08
C LEU A 75 -19.59 -0.72 2.06
N GLN A 76 -19.84 0.21 1.13
CA GLN A 76 -21.13 0.85 0.91
C GLN A 76 -22.02 0.07 -0.08
N THR A 77 -21.53 -0.98 -0.70
CA THR A 77 -22.28 -1.82 -1.65
C THR A 77 -22.90 -3.04 -0.95
N ASP A 78 -23.82 -3.71 -1.64
CA ASP A 78 -24.39 -5.00 -1.22
C ASP A 78 -23.58 -6.20 -1.75
N HIS A 79 -22.34 -5.98 -2.23
CA HIS A 79 -21.49 -7.07 -2.67
C HIS A 79 -21.12 -7.97 -1.49
N GLY A 80 -21.19 -9.29 -1.65
CA GLY A 80 -20.74 -10.25 -0.64
C GLY A 80 -19.25 -10.08 -0.31
N ALA A 81 -18.88 -10.31 0.94
CA ALA A 81 -17.55 -10.01 1.43
C ALA A 81 -16.45 -10.79 0.70
N LEU A 82 -16.68 -12.06 0.34
CA LEU A 82 -15.72 -12.84 -0.47
C LEU A 82 -15.52 -12.25 -1.87
N SER A 83 -16.56 -11.66 -2.47
CA SER A 83 -16.45 -10.93 -3.73
C SER A 83 -15.57 -9.68 -3.59
N ILE A 84 -15.76 -8.93 -2.50
CA ILE A 84 -14.90 -7.77 -2.17
C ILE A 84 -13.44 -8.20 -2.03
N LEU A 85 -13.15 -9.27 -1.29
CA LEU A 85 -11.78 -9.79 -1.14
C LEU A 85 -11.18 -10.26 -2.48
N ALA A 86 -11.99 -10.84 -3.38
CA ALA A 86 -11.52 -11.28 -4.69
C ALA A 86 -11.16 -10.10 -5.62
N THR A 87 -11.90 -8.99 -5.56
CA THR A 87 -11.61 -7.77 -6.35
C THR A 87 -10.50 -6.91 -5.73
N LEU A 88 -10.41 -6.89 -4.40
CA LEU A 88 -9.39 -6.18 -3.65
C LEU A 88 -8.01 -6.84 -3.75
N GLY A 89 -7.96 -8.17 -3.67
CA GLY A 89 -6.70 -8.92 -3.61
C GLY A 89 -5.69 -8.57 -4.71
N PRO A 90 -6.08 -8.50 -6.00
CA PRO A 90 -5.18 -8.05 -7.06
C PRO A 90 -4.64 -6.65 -6.85
N LYS A 91 -5.49 -5.71 -6.41
CA LYS A 91 -5.12 -4.31 -6.13
C LYS A 91 -4.13 -4.22 -4.98
N LEU A 92 -4.35 -4.98 -3.90
CA LEU A 92 -3.41 -5.09 -2.79
C LEU A 92 -2.06 -5.64 -3.25
N LEU A 93 -2.04 -6.69 -4.08
CA LEU A 93 -0.80 -7.23 -4.60
C LEU A 93 -0.03 -6.23 -5.47
N VAL A 94 -0.71 -5.54 -6.39
CA VAL A 94 -0.10 -4.49 -7.21
C VAL A 94 0.45 -3.37 -6.34
N LEU A 95 -0.32 -2.93 -5.32
CA LEU A 95 0.13 -1.91 -4.37
C LEU A 95 1.39 -2.37 -3.63
N LEU A 96 1.35 -3.55 -2.98
CA LEU A 96 2.38 -3.99 -2.04
C LEU A 96 3.65 -4.51 -2.72
N THR A 97 3.54 -4.94 -3.98
CA THR A 97 4.68 -5.48 -4.75
C THR A 97 5.11 -4.57 -5.90
N GLY A 98 4.45 -3.43 -6.10
CA GLY A 98 4.81 -2.42 -7.10
C GLY A 98 6.10 -1.66 -6.75
N ASP A 99 6.68 -0.97 -7.73
CA ASP A 99 7.97 -0.28 -7.57
C ASP A 99 7.93 0.79 -6.49
N ARG A 100 6.82 1.52 -6.34
CA ARG A 100 6.63 2.51 -5.28
C ARG A 100 6.72 1.88 -3.88
N ALA A 101 5.99 0.81 -3.63
CA ALA A 101 6.06 0.11 -2.35
C ALA A 101 7.45 -0.48 -2.09
N VAL A 102 8.10 -1.01 -3.13
CA VAL A 102 9.49 -1.51 -3.04
C VAL A 102 10.44 -0.41 -2.63
N ALA A 103 10.36 0.79 -3.24
CA ALA A 103 11.20 1.94 -2.90
C ALA A 103 10.99 2.37 -1.44
N LEU A 104 9.72 2.47 -0.98
CA LEU A 104 9.40 2.84 0.41
C LEU A 104 9.90 1.78 1.41
N ASN A 105 9.69 0.49 1.12
CA ASN A 105 10.16 -0.59 1.99
C ASN A 105 11.70 -0.67 2.05
N ARG A 106 12.41 -0.44 0.93
CA ARG A 106 13.88 -0.36 0.92
C ARG A 106 14.37 0.82 1.76
N ALA A 107 13.72 1.99 1.64
CA ALA A 107 14.05 3.15 2.45
C ALA A 107 13.87 2.86 3.94
N ALA A 108 12.74 2.27 4.33
CA ALA A 108 12.46 1.91 5.71
C ALA A 108 13.41 0.81 6.24
N ALA A 109 13.74 -0.20 5.45
CA ALA A 109 14.67 -1.26 5.83
C ALA A 109 16.12 -0.77 5.99
N ALA A 110 16.51 0.31 5.31
CA ALA A 110 17.84 0.92 5.41
C ALA A 110 17.93 1.98 6.52
N ASP A 111 16.81 2.35 7.14
CA ASP A 111 16.76 3.34 8.22
C ASP A 111 17.03 2.68 9.58
N SER A 112 18.22 2.93 10.12
CA SER A 112 18.64 2.37 11.41
C SER A 112 17.91 2.99 12.62
N SER A 113 17.24 4.15 12.44
CA SER A 113 16.44 4.77 13.51
C SER A 113 15.10 4.05 13.74
N GLY A 114 14.59 3.37 12.70
CA GLY A 114 13.26 2.75 12.70
C GLY A 114 12.10 3.71 12.45
N GLU A 115 12.35 5.02 12.36
CA GLU A 115 11.31 6.05 12.19
C GLU A 115 10.55 5.92 10.87
N LEU A 116 11.26 5.54 9.79
CA LEU A 116 10.62 5.29 8.50
C LEU A 116 9.78 4.02 8.52
N GLY A 117 10.23 2.98 9.24
CA GLY A 117 9.47 1.74 9.46
C GLY A 117 8.17 2.01 10.21
N GLU A 118 8.24 2.81 11.27
CA GLU A 118 7.06 3.26 12.03
C GLU A 118 6.09 4.06 11.15
N THR A 119 6.61 4.99 10.35
CA THR A 119 5.81 5.78 9.41
C THR A 119 5.13 4.88 8.37
N LEU A 120 5.86 3.92 7.80
CA LEU A 120 5.34 2.96 6.82
C LEU A 120 4.22 2.07 7.43
N SER A 121 4.38 1.64 8.69
CA SER A 121 3.36 0.88 9.40
C SER A 121 2.10 1.72 9.64
N LYS A 122 2.24 2.87 10.31
CA LYS A 122 1.11 3.72 10.70
C LYS A 122 0.33 4.29 9.52
N ALA A 123 1.02 4.89 8.57
CA ALA A 123 0.37 5.55 7.42
C ALA A 123 -0.06 4.57 6.31
N GLY A 124 0.52 3.37 6.26
CA GLY A 124 0.20 2.33 5.29
C GLY A 124 -0.68 1.24 5.89
N ARG A 125 -0.05 0.26 6.56
CA ARG A 125 -0.73 -0.95 7.05
C ARG A 125 -1.85 -0.64 8.04
N GLU A 126 -1.55 0.10 9.10
CA GLU A 126 -2.51 0.39 10.17
C GLU A 126 -3.68 1.27 9.70
N ALA A 127 -3.47 2.09 8.67
CA ALA A 127 -4.53 2.89 8.06
C ALA A 127 -5.53 2.08 7.21
N VAL A 128 -5.10 0.91 6.68
CA VAL A 128 -5.93 0.03 5.83
C VAL A 128 -6.56 -1.10 6.65
N PHE A 129 -5.90 -1.54 7.72
CA PHE A 129 -6.28 -2.72 8.50
C PHE A 129 -7.72 -2.68 9.02
N PRO A 130 -8.24 -1.57 9.61
CA PRO A 130 -9.63 -1.49 10.10
C PRO A 130 -10.67 -1.68 8.98
N LEU A 131 -10.37 -1.24 7.76
CA LEU A 131 -11.25 -1.43 6.60
C LEU A 131 -11.31 -2.90 6.18
N LEU A 132 -10.16 -3.60 6.23
CA LEU A 132 -10.14 -5.05 6.02
C LEU A 132 -10.93 -5.78 7.10
N GLU A 133 -10.76 -5.41 8.38
CA GLU A 133 -11.55 -5.99 9.48
C GLU A 133 -13.04 -5.82 9.25
N ALA A 134 -13.49 -4.65 8.76
CA ALA A 134 -14.90 -4.43 8.44
C ALA A 134 -15.43 -5.40 7.36
N VAL A 135 -14.62 -5.69 6.30
CA VAL A 135 -14.98 -6.70 5.28
C VAL A 135 -15.11 -8.09 5.91
N PHE A 136 -14.17 -8.47 6.79
CA PHE A 136 -14.23 -9.78 7.45
C PHE A 136 -15.39 -9.90 8.44
N LEU A 137 -15.69 -8.85 9.20
CA LEU A 137 -16.88 -8.81 10.07
C LEU A 137 -18.17 -8.99 9.26
N ARG A 138 -18.24 -8.39 8.09
CA ARG A 138 -19.32 -8.60 7.13
C ARG A 138 -19.39 -10.05 6.66
N ALA A 139 -18.26 -10.65 6.25
CA ALA A 139 -18.20 -12.06 5.84
C ALA A 139 -18.73 -13.01 6.92
N ARG A 140 -18.41 -12.74 8.19
CA ARG A 140 -18.91 -13.51 9.33
C ARG A 140 -20.40 -13.30 9.53
N SER A 141 -20.90 -12.06 9.48
CA SER A 141 -22.32 -11.76 9.67
C SER A 141 -23.21 -12.31 8.56
N GLU A 142 -22.68 -12.40 7.34
CA GLU A 142 -23.37 -12.98 6.17
C GLU A 142 -23.23 -14.52 6.12
N GLY A 143 -22.45 -15.13 7.03
CA GLY A 143 -22.24 -16.58 7.07
C GLY A 143 -21.32 -17.10 5.95
N GLU A 144 -20.57 -16.22 5.27
CA GLU A 144 -19.62 -16.60 4.22
C GLU A 144 -18.35 -17.23 4.78
N LEU A 145 -17.91 -16.78 5.99
CA LEU A 145 -16.74 -17.29 6.71
C LEU A 145 -17.05 -17.50 8.19
N ALA A 146 -16.54 -18.61 8.75
CA ALA A 146 -16.63 -18.93 10.17
C ALA A 146 -15.27 -18.73 10.85
N PHE A 147 -15.16 -17.79 11.79
CA PHE A 147 -13.93 -17.53 12.56
C PHE A 147 -14.24 -16.83 13.89
N GLU A 148 -13.32 -16.87 14.83
CA GLU A 148 -13.45 -16.24 16.15
C GLU A 148 -12.79 -14.86 16.18
N GLU A 149 -11.51 -14.79 15.83
CA GLU A 149 -10.67 -13.59 15.91
C GLU A 149 -10.51 -12.91 14.54
N THR A 150 -11.07 -11.70 14.43
CA THR A 150 -11.08 -10.96 13.14
C THR A 150 -9.67 -10.57 12.71
N GLY A 151 -8.85 -10.04 13.62
CA GLY A 151 -7.50 -9.59 13.31
C GLY A 151 -6.59 -10.73 12.83
N GLU A 152 -6.68 -11.91 13.46
CA GLU A 152 -5.94 -13.11 13.05
C GLU A 152 -6.39 -13.60 11.67
N THR A 153 -7.70 -13.51 11.39
CA THR A 153 -8.25 -13.91 10.09
C THR A 153 -7.81 -12.97 8.97
N VAL A 154 -7.77 -11.65 9.24
CA VAL A 154 -7.19 -10.68 8.30
C VAL A 154 -5.71 -10.98 8.05
N ALA A 155 -4.94 -11.28 9.11
CA ALA A 155 -3.53 -11.64 8.98
C ALA A 155 -3.34 -12.90 8.13
N LEU A 156 -4.14 -13.95 8.39
CA LEU A 156 -4.13 -15.19 7.59
C LEU A 156 -4.41 -14.91 6.10
N PHE A 157 -5.41 -14.07 5.80
CA PHE A 157 -5.69 -13.70 4.41
C PHE A 157 -4.50 -12.99 3.76
N LEU A 158 -3.89 -12.03 4.46
CA LEU A 158 -2.72 -11.31 3.96
C LEU A 158 -1.53 -12.25 3.75
N ASP A 159 -1.30 -13.21 4.62
CA ASP A 159 -0.26 -14.23 4.48
C ASP A 159 -0.50 -15.12 3.25
N LEU A 160 -1.73 -15.58 3.05
CA LEU A 160 -2.11 -16.36 1.86
C LEU A 160 -1.97 -15.55 0.56
N LEU A 161 -2.31 -14.27 0.62
CA LEU A 161 -2.28 -13.36 -0.52
C LEU A 161 -0.84 -12.94 -0.86
N ILE A 162 -0.10 -12.43 0.10
CA ILE A 162 1.20 -11.79 -0.13
C ILE A 162 2.33 -12.84 -0.06
N GLY A 163 2.36 -13.65 1.01
CA GLY A 163 3.45 -14.58 1.29
C GLY A 163 4.81 -13.88 1.30
N ASP A 164 5.79 -14.45 0.62
CA ASP A 164 7.16 -13.91 0.51
C ASP A 164 7.36 -12.91 -0.65
N GLN A 165 6.31 -12.60 -1.42
CA GLN A 165 6.48 -11.81 -2.66
C GLN A 165 7.02 -10.41 -2.41
N GLN A 166 6.52 -9.72 -1.37
CA GLN A 166 6.99 -8.38 -1.07
C GLN A 166 8.48 -8.35 -0.72
N ILE A 167 8.94 -9.24 0.17
CA ILE A 167 10.36 -9.29 0.53
C ILE A 167 11.23 -9.67 -0.66
N ARG A 168 10.79 -10.61 -1.51
CA ARG A 168 11.52 -10.99 -2.72
C ARG A 168 11.59 -9.86 -3.74
N ARG A 169 10.57 -9.01 -3.81
CA ARG A 169 10.60 -7.77 -4.59
C ARG A 169 11.63 -6.79 -4.02
N VAL A 170 11.58 -6.55 -2.71
CA VAL A 170 12.49 -5.62 -2.00
C VAL A 170 13.96 -6.00 -2.23
N ILE A 171 14.30 -7.29 -2.14
CA ILE A 171 15.67 -7.78 -2.36
C ILE A 171 16.03 -8.02 -3.85
N GLY A 172 15.13 -7.68 -4.79
CA GLY A 172 15.39 -7.78 -6.23
C GLY A 172 15.37 -9.22 -6.78
N ARG A 173 14.71 -10.17 -6.11
CA ARG A 173 14.61 -11.58 -6.52
C ARG A 173 13.29 -11.94 -7.20
N LEU A 174 12.41 -10.97 -7.40
CA LEU A 174 11.15 -11.15 -8.09
C LEU A 174 10.87 -9.90 -8.95
N PRO A 175 10.49 -10.05 -10.24
CA PRO A 175 10.02 -8.92 -11.05
C PRO A 175 8.64 -8.45 -10.58
N ALA A 176 8.21 -7.27 -11.00
CA ALA A 176 6.84 -6.81 -10.76
C ALA A 176 5.84 -7.83 -11.36
N PRO A 177 4.81 -8.25 -10.61
CA PRO A 177 3.85 -9.21 -11.12
C PRO A 177 2.97 -8.56 -12.19
N THR A 178 2.50 -9.38 -13.14
CA THR A 178 1.45 -8.95 -14.07
C THR A 178 0.08 -8.93 -13.36
N MET A 179 -0.86 -8.14 -13.88
CA MET A 179 -2.23 -8.11 -13.34
C MET A 179 -2.86 -9.51 -13.30
N GLY A 180 -2.76 -10.29 -14.36
CA GLY A 180 -3.29 -11.65 -14.40
C GLY A 180 -2.67 -12.59 -13.34
N ALA A 181 -1.38 -12.41 -13.01
CA ALA A 181 -0.74 -13.17 -11.92
C ALA A 181 -1.30 -12.75 -10.56
N CYS A 182 -1.58 -11.45 -10.36
CA CYS A 182 -2.21 -10.93 -9.15
C CYS A 182 -3.64 -11.47 -8.99
N GLU A 183 -4.44 -11.44 -10.06
CA GLU A 183 -5.81 -11.97 -10.09
C GLU A 183 -5.85 -13.46 -9.75
N ALA A 184 -5.04 -14.26 -10.43
CA ALA A 184 -4.97 -15.70 -10.16
C ALA A 184 -4.51 -16.02 -8.73
N ARG A 185 -3.63 -15.22 -8.15
CA ARG A 185 -3.17 -15.39 -6.78
C ARG A 185 -4.24 -14.99 -5.78
N ALA A 186 -4.93 -13.88 -6.01
CA ALA A 186 -6.01 -13.41 -5.14
C ALA A 186 -7.17 -14.42 -5.07
N LEU A 187 -7.60 -14.95 -6.21
CA LEU A 187 -8.63 -15.99 -6.25
C LEU A 187 -8.21 -17.24 -5.46
N ARG A 188 -6.96 -17.68 -5.61
CA ARG A 188 -6.44 -18.81 -4.81
C ARG A 188 -6.35 -18.51 -3.32
N ALA A 189 -6.02 -17.27 -2.95
CA ALA A 189 -5.97 -16.88 -1.54
C ALA A 189 -7.36 -16.92 -0.89
N VAL A 190 -8.37 -16.35 -1.55
CA VAL A 190 -9.77 -16.38 -1.10
C VAL A 190 -10.30 -17.82 -1.01
N GLU A 191 -10.04 -18.65 -2.04
CA GLU A 191 -10.49 -20.05 -2.03
C GLU A 191 -9.84 -20.85 -0.90
N ARG A 192 -8.53 -20.69 -0.67
CA ARG A 192 -7.82 -21.35 0.43
C ARG A 192 -8.32 -20.88 1.78
N LEU A 193 -8.50 -19.58 1.95
CA LEU A 193 -9.06 -19.01 3.17
C LEU A 193 -10.42 -19.64 3.49
N ARG A 194 -11.33 -19.68 2.51
CA ARG A 194 -12.66 -20.29 2.68
C ARG A 194 -12.58 -21.75 3.09
N ARG A 195 -11.69 -22.53 2.49
CA ARG A 195 -11.50 -23.94 2.85
C ARG A 195 -10.93 -24.12 4.27
N LEU A 196 -10.04 -23.23 4.70
CA LEU A 196 -9.44 -23.30 6.02
C LEU A 196 -10.42 -22.93 7.15
N LEU A 197 -11.36 -22.04 6.87
CA LEU A 197 -12.28 -21.50 7.86
C LEU A 197 -13.64 -22.20 7.88
N ASN A 198 -14.09 -22.79 6.77
CA ASN A 198 -15.40 -23.43 6.68
C ASN A 198 -15.33 -24.98 6.64
N GLY A 199 -14.11 -25.57 6.67
CA GLY A 199 -13.90 -27.04 6.70
C GLY A 199 -13.93 -27.64 5.29
#